data_0fd91a3dc2669727614dd54aa2cd7976
#
_entry.id   0fd91a3dc2669727614dd54aa2cd7976
#
_cell.length_a   1.000
_cell.length_b   1.000
_cell.length_c   1.000
_cell.angle_alpha   90.00
_cell.angle_beta   90.00
_cell.angle_gamma   90.00
#
_symmetry.space_group_name_H-M   'P 1'
#
loop_
_entity.id
_entity.type
_entity.pdbx_description
1 polymer ?
#
loop_
_entity_poly.entity_id
_entity_poly.type
_entity_poly.pdbx_seq_one_letter_code
_entity_poly.pdbx_strand_id
1 'polypeptide(L)'
;DAIDAGADFAGSEEYIKKLESGWDEIDVIVASPEMMPKLGKLGKILGPKGLMPNPKSGTVTKDVMKAVKEIKAGRVELRVDNYGIIHVAIGKSSLEIDHLTDNLKTVVSVLMREKPASVKGVYLKKITVSSTMGPGIKVDKSPFI
;
A
#
# COMPACT_ATOMS: atom_id res chain seq x y z
N ASP A 1 -9.32 2.37 21.77
CA ASP A 1 -9.88 2.91 20.50
C ASP A 1 -9.25 2.26 19.24
N ALA A 2 -7.90 2.16 19.13
CA ALA A 2 -7.25 1.49 18.00
C ALA A 2 -7.48 -0.03 18.00
N ILE A 3 -7.44 -0.66 19.16
CA ILE A 3 -7.73 -2.09 19.34
C ILE A 3 -9.19 -2.37 19.01
N ASP A 4 -10.12 -1.51 19.43
CA ASP A 4 -11.55 -1.63 19.10
C ASP A 4 -11.82 -1.51 17.59
N ALA A 5 -10.95 -0.77 16.87
CA ALA A 5 -10.99 -0.70 15.39
C ALA A 5 -10.41 -1.94 14.71
N GLY A 6 -9.82 -2.84 15.48
CA GLY A 6 -9.25 -4.10 15.01
C GLY A 6 -7.75 -4.07 14.77
N ALA A 7 -7.00 -3.11 15.33
CA ALA A 7 -5.55 -3.15 15.29
C ALA A 7 -5.04 -4.32 16.13
N ASP A 8 -4.05 -5.06 15.61
CA ASP A 8 -3.47 -6.20 16.31
C ASP A 8 -2.59 -5.73 17.49
N PHE A 9 -1.98 -4.56 17.34
CA PHE A 9 -1.13 -3.96 18.35
C PHE A 9 -1.42 -2.46 18.45
N ALA A 10 -1.55 -1.95 19.67
CA ALA A 10 -1.70 -0.52 19.94
C ALA A 10 -0.86 -0.13 21.16
N GLY A 11 -0.06 0.91 21.00
CA GLY A 11 0.81 1.42 22.06
C GLY A 11 1.70 2.54 21.54
N SER A 12 2.64 3.00 22.36
CA SER A 12 3.53 4.09 21.98
C SER A 12 5.01 3.70 22.16
N GLU A 13 5.59 3.96 23.31
CA GLU A 13 7.03 3.80 23.54
C GLU A 13 7.50 2.34 23.59
N GLU A 14 6.65 1.44 24.02
CA GLU A 14 6.96 0.01 24.10
C GLU A 14 7.21 -0.57 22.70
N TYR A 15 6.36 -0.21 21.73
CA TYR A 15 6.50 -0.69 20.36
C TYR A 15 7.64 0.00 19.61
N ILE A 16 7.95 1.26 19.95
CA ILE A 16 9.13 1.94 19.42
C ILE A 16 10.40 1.18 19.81
N LYS A 17 10.52 0.76 21.07
CA LYS A 17 11.66 -0.04 21.55
C LYS A 17 11.73 -1.42 20.87
N LYS A 18 10.57 -2.07 20.65
CA LYS A 18 10.51 -3.34 19.91
C LYS A 18 10.95 -3.17 18.45
N LEU A 19 10.56 -2.09 17.81
CA LEU A 19 10.99 -1.76 16.44
C LEU A 19 12.50 -1.47 16.38
N GLU A 20 13.07 -0.81 17.40
CA GLU A 20 14.52 -0.60 17.54
C GLU A 20 15.27 -1.92 17.70
N SER A 21 14.70 -2.92 18.39
CA SER A 21 15.28 -4.25 18.53
C SER A 21 15.16 -5.12 17.27
N GLY A 22 14.55 -4.61 16.19
CA GLY A 22 14.47 -5.30 14.92
C GLY A 22 13.20 -6.13 14.71
N TRP A 23 12.16 -5.95 15.55
CA TRP A 23 10.89 -6.62 15.35
C TRP A 23 10.23 -6.14 14.04
N ASP A 24 9.93 -7.07 13.13
CA ASP A 24 9.46 -6.81 11.77
C ASP A 24 8.20 -7.61 11.37
N GLU A 25 7.58 -8.29 12.34
CA GLU A 25 6.31 -9.00 12.12
C GLU A 25 5.11 -8.03 12.02
N ILE A 26 5.25 -6.99 11.18
CA ILE A 26 4.27 -5.92 11.00
C ILE A 26 4.13 -5.63 9.51
N ASP A 27 2.89 -5.63 9.03
CA ASP A 27 2.58 -5.28 7.64
C ASP A 27 2.46 -3.75 7.44
N VAL A 28 1.79 -3.06 8.35
CA VAL A 28 1.54 -1.60 8.25
C VAL A 28 1.58 -0.95 9.62
N ILE A 29 2.21 0.23 9.68
CA ILE A 29 2.23 1.08 10.89
C ILE A 29 1.36 2.31 10.64
N VAL A 30 0.39 2.51 11.53
CA VAL A 30 -0.41 3.74 11.59
C VAL A 30 0.04 4.57 12.77
N ALA A 31 0.28 5.85 12.56
CA ALA A 31 0.76 6.74 13.60
C ALA A 31 -0.01 8.06 13.63
N SER A 32 -0.11 8.66 14.82
CA SER A 32 -0.54 10.06 14.94
C SER A 32 0.58 11.01 14.50
N PRO A 33 0.26 12.23 14.02
CA PRO A 33 1.27 13.20 13.63
C PRO A 33 2.25 13.54 14.77
N GLU A 34 1.80 13.47 16.01
CA GLU A 34 2.60 13.75 17.21
C GLU A 34 3.73 12.73 17.45
N MET A 35 3.52 11.49 16.99
CA MET A 35 4.50 10.41 17.12
C MET A 35 5.55 10.40 16.01
N MET A 36 5.35 11.16 14.94
CA MET A 36 6.26 11.21 13.79
C MET A 36 7.70 11.62 14.14
N PRO A 37 7.94 12.60 15.04
CA PRO A 37 9.31 12.95 15.44
C PRO A 37 10.05 11.78 16.13
N LYS A 38 9.34 10.95 16.89
CA LYS A 38 9.91 9.75 17.52
C LYS A 38 10.19 8.65 16.49
N LEU A 39 9.23 8.39 15.61
CA LEU A 39 9.37 7.41 14.51
C LEU A 39 10.39 7.84 13.46
N GLY A 40 10.62 9.13 13.27
CA GLY A 40 11.64 9.66 12.37
C GLY A 40 13.05 9.17 12.68
N LYS A 41 13.36 8.94 13.96
CA LYS A 41 14.64 8.35 14.40
C LYS A 41 14.81 6.92 13.88
N LEU A 42 13.70 6.18 13.72
CA LEU A 42 13.66 4.81 13.19
C LEU A 42 13.59 4.75 11.66
N GLY A 43 13.60 5.91 10.98
CA GLY A 43 13.51 5.98 9.53
C GLY A 43 14.58 5.16 8.79
N LYS A 44 15.77 5.00 9.38
CA LYS A 44 16.84 4.17 8.83
C LYS A 44 16.50 2.67 8.86
N ILE A 45 15.66 2.22 9.79
CA ILE A 45 15.22 0.82 9.94
C ILE A 45 13.93 0.59 9.16
N LEU A 46 12.95 1.47 9.35
CA LEU A 46 11.61 1.33 8.76
C LEU A 46 11.56 1.72 7.27
N GLY A 47 12.43 2.64 6.83
CA GLY A 47 12.48 3.12 5.45
C GLY A 47 12.75 2.02 4.42
N PRO A 48 13.86 1.25 4.56
CA PRO A 48 14.17 0.15 3.63
C PRO A 48 13.11 -0.95 3.61
N LYS A 49 12.41 -1.16 4.73
CA LYS A 49 11.33 -2.16 4.87
C LYS A 49 9.99 -1.67 4.33
N GLY A 50 9.87 -0.39 3.96
CA GLY A 50 8.61 0.20 3.51
C GLY A 50 7.57 0.41 4.60
N LEU A 51 7.93 0.24 5.86
CA LEU A 51 7.03 0.34 7.03
C LEU A 51 6.90 1.76 7.58
N MET A 52 7.64 2.73 7.02
CA MET A 52 7.63 4.12 7.50
C MET A 52 6.27 4.77 7.22
N PRO A 53 5.56 5.24 8.27
CA PRO A 53 4.29 5.94 8.06
C PRO A 53 4.48 7.21 7.23
N ASN A 54 3.56 7.45 6.30
CA ASN A 54 3.59 8.60 5.40
C ASN A 54 2.24 9.31 5.39
N PRO A 55 2.20 10.66 5.57
CA PRO A 55 0.97 11.42 5.45
C PRO A 55 0.26 11.26 4.10
N LYS A 56 1.03 11.10 3.01
CA LYS A 56 0.48 10.93 1.65
C LYS A 56 -0.26 9.62 1.47
N SER A 57 0.20 8.55 2.10
CA SER A 57 -0.47 7.25 2.10
C SER A 57 -1.61 7.16 3.13
N GLY A 58 -1.83 8.21 3.92
CA GLY A 58 -2.87 8.26 4.93
C GLY A 58 -2.61 7.38 6.16
N THR A 59 -1.37 6.89 6.32
CA THR A 59 -0.94 6.13 7.50
C THR A 59 -0.54 7.04 8.67
N VAL A 60 -0.44 8.35 8.43
CA VAL A 60 -0.29 9.38 9.46
C VAL A 60 -1.58 10.18 9.53
N THR A 61 -2.38 9.94 10.55
CA THR A 61 -3.69 10.58 10.73
C THR A 61 -4.04 10.77 12.20
N LYS A 62 -4.91 11.74 12.48
CA LYS A 62 -5.53 11.89 13.81
C LYS A 62 -6.62 10.83 14.03
N ASP A 63 -7.30 10.41 12.97
CA ASP A 63 -8.37 9.41 13.01
C ASP A 63 -7.82 7.99 12.78
N VAL A 64 -7.12 7.47 13.78
CA VAL A 64 -6.50 6.15 13.73
C VAL A 64 -7.52 5.04 13.48
N MET A 65 -8.72 5.12 14.08
CA MET A 65 -9.77 4.12 13.92
C MET A 65 -10.20 3.96 12.46
N LYS A 66 -10.40 5.07 11.76
CA LYS A 66 -10.79 5.06 10.34
C LYS A 66 -9.68 4.47 9.48
N ALA A 67 -8.44 4.88 9.70
CA ALA A 67 -7.29 4.38 8.97
C ALA A 67 -7.08 2.87 9.15
N VAL A 68 -7.20 2.35 10.37
CA VAL A 68 -7.08 0.92 10.65
C VAL A 68 -8.18 0.12 9.92
N LYS A 69 -9.42 0.60 9.95
CA LYS A 69 -10.53 -0.05 9.21
C LYS A 69 -10.29 -0.07 7.70
N GLU A 70 -9.83 1.04 7.13
CA GLU A 70 -9.52 1.13 5.70
C GLU A 70 -8.38 0.20 5.30
N ILE A 71 -7.32 0.11 6.12
CA ILE A 71 -6.18 -0.79 5.87
C ILE A 71 -6.60 -2.25 5.96
N LYS A 72 -7.40 -2.62 6.98
CA LYS A 72 -7.96 -3.98 7.09
C LYS A 72 -8.95 -4.34 5.98
N ALA A 73 -9.62 -3.34 5.41
CA ALA A 73 -10.46 -3.53 4.22
C ALA A 73 -9.64 -3.76 2.92
N GLY A 74 -8.30 -3.76 3.01
CA GLY A 74 -7.43 -4.04 1.87
C GLY A 74 -6.97 -2.80 1.11
N ARG A 75 -6.80 -1.67 1.79
CA ARG A 75 -6.23 -0.47 1.16
C ARG A 75 -4.81 -0.72 0.70
N VAL A 76 -4.55 -0.52 -0.57
CA VAL A 76 -3.22 -0.66 -1.19
C VAL A 76 -2.73 0.70 -1.68
N GLU A 77 -1.46 1.01 -1.40
CA GLU A 77 -0.82 2.23 -1.92
C GLU A 77 -0.31 1.99 -3.35
N LEU A 78 -0.70 2.88 -4.26
CA LEU A 78 -0.17 2.89 -5.63
C LEU A 78 0.99 3.88 -5.70
N ARG A 79 2.17 3.39 -6.08
CA ARG A 79 3.36 4.22 -6.26
C ARG A 79 3.95 4.01 -7.64
N VAL A 80 4.25 5.12 -8.30
CA VAL A 80 4.95 5.14 -9.60
C VAL A 80 6.45 5.17 -9.34
N ASP A 81 7.21 4.32 -10.01
CA ASP A 81 8.67 4.36 -9.98
C ASP A 81 9.26 5.42 -10.93
N ASN A 82 10.59 5.54 -10.95
CA ASN A 82 11.30 6.50 -11.81
C ASN A 82 11.16 6.19 -13.32
N TYR A 83 10.73 4.99 -13.68
CA TYR A 83 10.53 4.54 -15.06
C TYR A 83 9.08 4.67 -15.53
N GLY A 84 8.19 5.15 -14.64
CA GLY A 84 6.76 5.25 -14.92
C GLY A 84 6.03 3.91 -14.81
N ILE A 85 6.55 2.96 -14.05
CA ILE A 85 5.94 1.67 -13.80
C ILE A 85 5.27 1.69 -12.42
N ILE A 86 4.10 1.06 -12.33
CA ILE A 86 3.37 0.88 -11.07
C ILE A 86 3.42 -0.58 -10.71
N HIS A 87 3.93 -0.86 -9.52
CA HIS A 87 3.97 -2.19 -8.93
C HIS A 87 2.90 -2.28 -7.84
N VAL A 88 1.97 -3.19 -8.01
CA VAL A 88 0.86 -3.39 -7.06
C VAL A 88 0.52 -4.85 -6.93
N ALA A 89 0.28 -5.30 -5.69
CA ALA A 89 -0.28 -6.61 -5.43
C ALA A 89 -1.80 -6.56 -5.61
N ILE A 90 -2.34 -7.39 -6.52
CA ILE A 90 -3.78 -7.48 -6.78
C ILE A 90 -4.47 -8.53 -5.92
N GLY A 91 -3.69 -9.38 -5.23
CA GLY A 91 -4.23 -10.39 -4.33
C GLY A 91 -3.24 -11.51 -4.05
N LYS A 92 -3.70 -12.49 -3.30
CA LYS A 92 -2.97 -13.72 -2.97
C LYS A 92 -3.44 -14.87 -3.87
N SER A 93 -2.62 -15.88 -4.05
CA SER A 93 -2.95 -17.08 -4.85
C SER A 93 -4.14 -17.89 -4.29
N SER A 94 -4.53 -17.63 -3.05
CA SER A 94 -5.69 -18.24 -2.40
C SER A 94 -7.03 -17.59 -2.80
N LEU A 95 -7.00 -16.43 -3.48
CA LEU A 95 -8.21 -15.76 -3.95
C LEU A 95 -8.70 -16.38 -5.26
N GLU A 96 -10.02 -16.38 -5.44
CA GLU A 96 -10.65 -16.80 -6.68
C GLU A 96 -10.28 -15.86 -7.85
N ILE A 97 -10.29 -16.41 -9.06
CA ILE A 97 -9.87 -15.70 -10.28
C ILE A 97 -10.76 -14.47 -10.53
N ASP A 98 -12.05 -14.59 -10.25
CA ASP A 98 -13.00 -13.48 -10.45
C ASP A 98 -12.68 -12.29 -9.55
N HIS A 99 -12.34 -12.54 -8.28
CA HIS A 99 -11.91 -11.47 -7.36
C HIS A 99 -10.59 -10.83 -7.80
N LEU A 100 -9.63 -11.60 -8.30
CA LEU A 100 -8.37 -11.06 -8.84
C LEU A 100 -8.62 -10.21 -10.08
N THR A 101 -9.55 -10.63 -10.93
CA THR A 101 -9.93 -9.89 -12.15
C THR A 101 -10.59 -8.56 -11.79
N ASP A 102 -11.50 -8.56 -10.81
CA ASP A 102 -12.18 -7.34 -10.37
C ASP A 102 -11.24 -6.39 -9.64
N ASN A 103 -10.31 -6.91 -8.86
CA ASN A 103 -9.24 -6.11 -8.27
C ASN A 103 -8.38 -5.44 -9.34
N LEU A 104 -7.99 -6.18 -10.38
CA LEU A 104 -7.22 -5.62 -11.50
C LEU A 104 -8.02 -4.53 -12.23
N LYS A 105 -9.31 -4.75 -12.52
CA LYS A 105 -10.20 -3.73 -13.12
C LYS A 105 -10.26 -2.47 -12.26
N THR A 106 -10.40 -2.64 -10.95
CA THR A 106 -10.44 -1.53 -10.00
C THR A 106 -9.15 -0.72 -10.03
N VAL A 107 -7.99 -1.38 -9.98
CA VAL A 107 -6.69 -0.72 -10.07
C VAL A 107 -6.57 0.08 -11.38
N VAL A 108 -6.92 -0.53 -12.52
CA VAL A 108 -6.83 0.16 -13.81
C VAL A 108 -7.80 1.34 -13.89
N SER A 109 -9.02 1.20 -13.39
CA SER A 109 -10.01 2.29 -13.38
C SER A 109 -9.55 3.48 -12.53
N VAL A 110 -8.94 3.22 -11.36
CA VAL A 110 -8.35 4.26 -10.52
C VAL A 110 -7.21 4.97 -11.25
N LEU A 111 -6.31 4.21 -11.90
CA LEU A 111 -5.20 4.79 -12.67
C LEU A 111 -5.67 5.64 -13.83
N MET A 112 -6.71 5.23 -14.52
CA MET A 112 -7.29 6.01 -15.62
C MET A 112 -7.97 7.28 -15.12
N ARG A 113 -8.62 7.24 -13.95
CA ARG A 113 -9.24 8.42 -13.32
C ARG A 113 -8.18 9.43 -12.85
N GLU A 114 -7.08 8.97 -12.30
CA GLU A 114 -5.98 9.81 -11.80
C GLU A 114 -5.01 10.25 -12.90
N LYS A 115 -5.31 9.97 -14.17
CA LYS A 115 -4.48 10.39 -15.31
C LYS A 115 -4.33 11.90 -15.32
N PRO A 116 -3.09 12.45 -15.27
CA PRO A 116 -2.86 13.89 -15.38
C PRO A 116 -3.29 14.44 -16.75
N ALA A 117 -3.92 15.61 -16.79
CA ALA A 117 -4.34 16.26 -18.02
C ALA A 117 -3.16 16.60 -18.96
N SER A 118 -1.93 16.70 -18.40
CA SER A 118 -0.70 16.96 -19.16
C SER A 118 -0.27 15.78 -20.02
N VAL A 119 -0.71 14.55 -19.73
CA VAL A 119 -0.31 13.37 -20.49
C VAL A 119 -1.14 13.24 -21.76
N LYS A 120 -0.50 13.54 -22.90
CA LYS A 120 -1.09 13.35 -24.24
C LYS A 120 -0.75 11.94 -24.77
N GLY A 121 -1.71 11.29 -25.44
CA GLY A 121 -1.53 9.96 -26.04
C GLY A 121 -1.88 8.80 -25.12
N VAL A 122 -1.26 7.64 -25.40
CA VAL A 122 -1.53 6.37 -24.69
C VAL A 122 -0.93 6.40 -23.30
N TYR A 123 -1.76 6.48 -22.27
CA TYR A 123 -1.35 6.50 -20.86
C TYR A 123 -0.92 5.11 -20.39
N LEU A 124 -1.81 4.13 -20.54
CA LEU A 124 -1.54 2.75 -20.15
C LEU A 124 -0.90 2.00 -21.32
N LYS A 125 0.41 1.82 -21.28
CA LYS A 125 1.18 1.17 -22.36
C LYS A 125 1.08 -0.34 -22.31
N LYS A 126 1.24 -0.94 -21.11
CA LYS A 126 1.36 -2.39 -20.92
C LYS A 126 0.84 -2.77 -19.54
N ILE A 127 0.13 -3.89 -19.48
CA ILE A 127 -0.22 -4.57 -18.23
C ILE A 127 0.48 -5.91 -18.23
N THR A 128 1.12 -6.26 -17.12
CA THR A 128 1.77 -7.55 -16.93
C THR A 128 1.41 -8.08 -15.55
N VAL A 129 0.96 -9.29 -15.47
CA VAL A 129 0.64 -10.00 -14.22
C VAL A 129 1.64 -11.12 -14.01
N SER A 130 2.13 -11.28 -12.81
CA SER A 130 3.03 -12.38 -12.45
C SER A 130 2.75 -12.85 -11.02
N SER A 131 3.03 -14.11 -10.75
CA SER A 131 3.20 -14.56 -9.36
C SER A 131 4.56 -14.10 -8.83
N THR A 132 4.76 -14.21 -7.50
CA THR A 132 6.00 -13.73 -6.83
C THR A 132 7.28 -14.27 -7.45
N MET A 133 7.29 -15.55 -7.82
CA MET A 133 8.44 -16.22 -8.45
C MET A 133 8.17 -16.68 -9.88
N GLY A 134 7.04 -16.27 -10.47
CA GLY A 134 6.64 -16.71 -11.81
C GLY A 134 7.04 -15.75 -12.93
N PRO A 135 6.88 -16.16 -14.18
CA PRO A 135 7.10 -15.32 -15.33
C PRO A 135 6.02 -14.24 -15.45
N GLY A 136 6.39 -13.10 -16.03
CA GLY A 136 5.46 -12.02 -16.32
C GLY A 136 4.61 -12.31 -17.55
N ILE A 137 3.31 -12.44 -17.39
CA ILE A 137 2.33 -12.67 -18.45
C ILE A 137 1.72 -11.33 -18.87
N LYS A 138 1.77 -11.03 -20.17
CA LYS A 138 1.13 -9.83 -20.73
C LYS A 138 -0.38 -10.03 -20.75
N VAL A 139 -1.10 -9.03 -20.24
CA VAL A 139 -2.57 -8.98 -20.28
C VAL A 139 -3.00 -7.98 -21.34
N ASP A 140 -4.02 -8.36 -22.12
CA ASP A 140 -4.64 -7.42 -23.06
C ASP A 140 -5.31 -6.27 -22.27
N LYS A 141 -5.04 -5.06 -22.72
CA LYS A 141 -5.57 -3.83 -22.09
C LYS A 141 -6.93 -3.42 -22.68
N SER A 142 -7.33 -3.98 -23.82
CA SER A 142 -8.57 -3.58 -24.52
C SER A 142 -9.82 -3.65 -23.64
N PRO A 143 -9.98 -4.65 -22.76
CA PRO A 143 -11.16 -4.73 -21.89
C PRO A 143 -11.19 -3.67 -20.77
N PHE A 144 -10.09 -2.97 -20.54
CA PHE A 144 -9.92 -2.04 -19.39
C PHE A 144 -9.86 -0.56 -19.78
N ILE A 145 -9.87 -0.25 -21.09
CA ILE A 145 -9.72 1.13 -21.63
C ILE A 145 -11.00 1.56 -22.31
#